data_071f96f57f9749e3de9cdea7dfceecc7
#
_entry.id   071f96f57f9749e3de9cdea7dfceecc7
#
_cell.length_a   1.000
_cell.length_b   1.000
_cell.length_c   1.000
_cell.angle_alpha   90.00
_cell.angle_beta   90.00
_cell.angle_gamma   90.00
#
_symmetry.space_group_name_H-M   'P 1'
#
loop_
_entity.id
_entity.type
_entity.pdbx_description
1 polymer ?
#
loop_
_entity_poly.entity_id
_entity_poly.type
_entity_poly.pdbx_seq_one_letter_code
_entity_poly.pdbx_strand_id
1 'polypeptide(L)'
;MKIFFTLLTVFLISVNVFGQNIPNDQNPKYNSSINLKYNSSINPKYNSSINPKYSSDINPKYSSDLNPKYSSGINPKYTSDLNPKYNSNINPKYTSGLNPFNGSWTGKYLFNENGNLAGILAKANYNVYLLYDTDGEWIGYFVRAKTNFNLFSLDGEWTGQYLCSDSENGYNLFNESGEWTTNYVK
;
A
#
# COMPACT_ATOMS: atom_id res chain seq x y z
N MET A 1 14.72 36.31 -44.53
CA MET A 1 14.22 35.08 -43.95
C MET A 1 14.80 34.97 -42.54
N LYS A 2 14.04 35.36 -41.48
CA LYS A 2 14.48 35.31 -40.07
C LYS A 2 14.05 33.99 -39.48
N ILE A 3 15.02 33.14 -39.11
CA ILE A 3 14.79 31.87 -38.45
C ILE A 3 14.63 32.17 -36.96
N PHE A 4 13.42 31.98 -36.43
CA PHE A 4 13.17 32.01 -34.99
C PHE A 4 13.56 30.66 -34.39
N PHE A 5 14.62 30.60 -33.62
CA PHE A 5 14.93 29.48 -32.75
C PHE A 5 14.07 29.60 -31.49
N THR A 6 13.05 28.75 -31.38
CA THR A 6 12.29 28.59 -30.12
C THR A 6 13.11 27.70 -29.21
N LEU A 7 13.71 28.29 -28.18
CA LEU A 7 14.41 27.57 -27.13
C LEU A 7 13.36 26.89 -26.25
N LEU A 8 13.20 25.57 -26.41
CA LEU A 8 12.35 24.74 -25.53
C LEU A 8 13.10 24.55 -24.21
N THR A 9 12.80 25.38 -23.23
CA THR A 9 13.31 25.21 -21.87
C THR A 9 12.57 24.04 -21.23
N VAL A 10 13.21 22.87 -21.20
CA VAL A 10 12.75 21.73 -20.40
C VAL A 10 13.01 22.10 -18.95
N PHE A 11 11.97 22.47 -18.23
CA PHE A 11 12.00 22.59 -16.78
C PHE A 11 12.07 21.17 -16.21
N LEU A 12 13.27 20.68 -15.93
CA LEU A 12 13.49 19.57 -15.03
C LEU A 12 13.09 20.04 -13.64
N ILE A 13 11.84 19.81 -13.25
CA ILE A 13 11.43 19.91 -11.86
C ILE A 13 12.11 18.73 -11.16
N SER A 14 13.28 18.98 -10.59
CA SER A 14 13.84 18.09 -9.58
C SER A 14 12.90 18.15 -8.38
N VAL A 15 11.98 17.21 -8.30
CA VAL A 15 11.17 16.99 -7.10
C VAL A 15 12.17 16.52 -6.05
N ASN A 16 12.63 17.44 -5.20
CA ASN A 16 13.27 17.08 -3.95
C ASN A 16 12.22 16.31 -3.16
N VAL A 17 12.31 14.99 -3.19
CA VAL A 17 11.62 14.10 -2.25
C VAL A 17 12.25 14.42 -0.90
N PHE A 18 11.71 15.41 -0.20
CA PHE A 18 11.97 15.58 1.22
C PHE A 18 11.48 14.28 1.84
N GLY A 19 12.42 13.43 2.27
CA GLY A 19 12.09 12.24 3.02
C GLY A 19 11.18 12.67 4.17
N GLN A 20 9.89 12.33 4.11
CA GLN A 20 9.02 12.54 5.24
C GLN A 20 9.53 11.60 6.33
N ASN A 21 10.28 12.16 7.29
CA ASN A 21 10.63 11.44 8.49
C ASN A 21 9.36 11.26 9.30
N ILE A 22 8.87 10.04 9.33
CA ILE A 22 7.74 9.71 10.19
C ILE A 22 8.13 9.96 11.65
N PRO A 23 7.25 10.55 12.47
CA PRO A 23 7.48 10.70 13.90
C PRO A 23 7.80 9.36 14.58
N ASN A 24 8.69 9.37 15.58
CA ASN A 24 9.14 8.15 16.25
C ASN A 24 8.00 7.37 16.94
N ASP A 25 6.96 8.06 17.41
CA ASP A 25 5.76 7.47 18.00
C ASP A 25 4.92 6.68 16.98
N GLN A 26 5.08 6.93 15.69
CA GLN A 26 4.41 6.21 14.60
C GLN A 26 5.30 5.12 13.97
N ASN A 27 6.58 5.06 14.31
CA ASN A 27 7.50 4.06 13.81
C ASN A 27 7.56 2.85 14.75
N PRO A 28 7.21 1.62 14.28
CA PRO A 28 7.26 0.40 15.11
C PRO A 28 8.62 0.12 15.77
N LYS A 29 9.70 0.63 15.21
CA LYS A 29 11.04 0.48 15.79
C LYS A 29 11.19 1.21 17.13
N TYR A 30 10.50 2.32 17.31
CA TYR A 30 10.65 3.22 18.46
C TYR A 30 9.42 3.24 19.39
N ASN A 31 8.26 2.80 18.91
CA ASN A 31 7.03 2.74 19.70
C ASN A 31 6.71 1.28 20.13
N SER A 32 6.83 0.99 21.42
CA SER A 32 6.63 -0.37 21.96
C SER A 32 5.19 -0.88 21.81
N SER A 33 4.18 -0.01 21.76
CA SER A 33 2.77 -0.43 21.62
C SER A 33 2.46 -1.04 20.26
N ILE A 34 3.18 -0.60 19.21
CA ILE A 34 3.05 -1.08 17.82
C ILE A 34 4.24 -1.93 17.38
N ASN A 35 5.20 -2.16 18.26
CA ASN A 35 6.37 -3.00 17.98
C ASN A 35 6.00 -4.48 18.17
N LEU A 36 6.20 -5.25 17.11
CA LEU A 36 5.89 -6.69 17.05
C LEU A 36 6.62 -7.55 18.07
N LYS A 37 7.79 -7.09 18.55
CA LYS A 37 8.56 -7.77 19.59
C LYS A 37 7.87 -7.73 20.96
N TYR A 38 7.13 -6.65 21.23
CA TYR A 38 6.53 -6.39 22.53
C TYR A 38 5.01 -6.56 22.55
N ASN A 39 4.36 -6.62 21.39
CA ASN A 39 2.92 -6.76 21.27
C ASN A 39 2.54 -8.01 20.47
N SER A 40 2.28 -9.12 21.18
CA SER A 40 1.92 -10.39 20.55
C SER A 40 0.56 -10.38 19.85
N SER A 41 -0.36 -9.49 20.24
CA SER A 41 -1.71 -9.43 19.64
C SER A 41 -1.69 -8.97 18.18
N ILE A 42 -0.72 -8.15 17.80
CA ILE A 42 -0.54 -7.64 16.44
C ILE A 42 0.50 -8.43 15.62
N ASN A 43 1.14 -9.44 16.24
CA ASN A 43 2.16 -10.25 15.58
C ASN A 43 1.57 -11.59 15.12
N PRO A 44 1.47 -11.83 13.78
CA PRO A 44 0.92 -13.08 13.23
C PRO A 44 1.66 -14.35 13.65
N LYS A 45 2.91 -14.23 14.07
CA LYS A 45 3.68 -15.37 14.61
C LYS A 45 3.05 -15.94 15.89
N TYR A 46 2.41 -15.08 16.68
CA TYR A 46 1.80 -15.43 17.97
C TYR A 46 0.28 -15.35 17.99
N ASN A 47 -0.32 -14.73 16.97
CA ASN A 47 -1.76 -14.60 16.81
C ASN A 47 -2.23 -15.26 15.51
N SER A 48 -2.70 -16.50 15.62
CA SER A 48 -3.13 -17.30 14.46
C SER A 48 -4.37 -16.71 13.75
N SER A 49 -5.20 -15.93 14.44
CA SER A 49 -6.41 -15.34 13.82
C SER A 49 -6.10 -14.27 12.76
N ILE A 50 -4.93 -13.66 12.82
CA ILE A 50 -4.48 -12.64 11.86
C ILE A 50 -3.42 -13.18 10.88
N ASN A 51 -3.05 -14.47 11.00
CA ASN A 51 -2.08 -15.10 10.11
C ASN A 51 -2.82 -15.94 9.04
N PRO A 52 -2.73 -15.57 7.73
CA PRO A 52 -3.36 -16.31 6.65
C PRO A 52 -2.97 -17.79 6.58
N LYS A 53 -1.79 -18.16 7.07
CA LYS A 53 -1.35 -19.58 7.12
C LYS A 53 -2.24 -20.44 8.00
N TYR A 54 -2.85 -19.87 9.05
CA TYR A 54 -3.64 -20.59 10.04
C TYR A 54 -5.13 -20.22 10.04
N SER A 55 -5.51 -19.17 9.28
CA SER A 55 -6.89 -18.70 9.20
C SER A 55 -7.36 -18.69 7.74
N SER A 56 -8.16 -19.67 7.35
CA SER A 56 -8.70 -19.80 5.98
C SER A 56 -9.55 -18.59 5.57
N ASP A 57 -10.24 -17.95 6.53
CA ASP A 57 -11.12 -16.82 6.28
C ASP A 57 -10.41 -15.55 5.79
N ILE A 58 -9.10 -15.48 5.96
CA ILE A 58 -8.27 -14.36 5.51
C ILE A 58 -7.21 -14.77 4.50
N ASN A 59 -7.20 -16.06 4.10
CA ASN A 59 -6.24 -16.60 3.14
C ASN A 59 -6.88 -16.68 1.74
N PRO A 60 -6.37 -15.94 0.73
CA PRO A 60 -6.93 -15.94 -0.61
C PRO A 60 -6.76 -17.28 -1.37
N LYS A 61 -5.93 -18.20 -0.86
CA LYS A 61 -5.83 -19.57 -1.41
C LYS A 61 -7.08 -20.40 -1.11
N TYR A 62 -7.79 -20.09 -0.01
CA TYR A 62 -8.93 -20.87 0.48
C TYR A 62 -10.27 -20.10 0.43
N SER A 63 -10.24 -18.79 0.21
CA SER A 63 -11.43 -17.94 0.10
C SER A 63 -11.48 -17.28 -1.27
N SER A 64 -12.44 -17.70 -2.12
CA SER A 64 -12.65 -17.14 -3.45
C SER A 64 -13.02 -15.66 -3.42
N ASP A 65 -13.74 -15.21 -2.39
CA ASP A 65 -14.17 -13.81 -2.25
C ASP A 65 -12.99 -12.85 -1.99
N LEU A 66 -11.88 -13.39 -1.46
CA LEU A 66 -10.66 -12.66 -1.20
C LEU A 66 -9.63 -12.76 -2.34
N ASN A 67 -9.91 -13.59 -3.33
CA ASN A 67 -8.99 -13.82 -4.43
C ASN A 67 -9.48 -13.14 -5.72
N PRO A 68 -8.74 -12.12 -6.21
CA PRO A 68 -9.13 -11.38 -7.41
C PRO A 68 -9.26 -12.22 -8.68
N LYS A 69 -8.65 -13.40 -8.69
CA LYS A 69 -8.78 -14.36 -9.80
C LYS A 69 -10.21 -14.90 -9.93
N TYR A 70 -10.93 -15.01 -8.80
CA TYR A 70 -12.29 -15.56 -8.74
C TYR A 70 -13.35 -14.51 -8.44
N SER A 71 -12.95 -13.34 -7.90
CA SER A 71 -13.83 -12.24 -7.55
C SER A 71 -13.46 -10.97 -8.34
N SER A 72 -14.18 -10.75 -9.46
CA SER A 72 -13.90 -9.63 -10.36
C SER A 72 -14.10 -8.25 -9.69
N GLY A 73 -15.03 -8.14 -8.74
CA GLY A 73 -15.33 -6.88 -8.04
C GLY A 73 -14.18 -6.32 -7.20
N ILE A 74 -13.15 -7.12 -6.90
CA ILE A 74 -11.95 -6.71 -6.18
C ILE A 74 -10.68 -6.72 -7.06
N ASN A 75 -10.83 -6.99 -8.36
CA ASN A 75 -9.73 -7.07 -9.30
C ASN A 75 -9.69 -5.83 -10.22
N PRO A 76 -8.69 -4.95 -10.06
CA PRO A 76 -8.54 -3.77 -10.91
C PRO A 76 -8.38 -4.08 -12.40
N LYS A 77 -7.97 -5.28 -12.77
CA LYS A 77 -7.85 -5.71 -14.18
C LYS A 77 -9.22 -5.79 -14.86
N TYR A 78 -10.27 -6.18 -14.12
CA TYR A 78 -11.61 -6.43 -14.65
C TYR A 78 -12.64 -5.39 -14.23
N THR A 79 -12.31 -4.52 -13.28
CA THR A 79 -13.21 -3.49 -12.75
C THR A 79 -12.63 -2.11 -13.04
N SER A 80 -13.22 -1.38 -13.99
CA SER A 80 -12.74 -0.07 -14.44
C SER A 80 -12.64 0.95 -13.31
N ASP A 81 -13.61 0.93 -12.37
CA ASP A 81 -13.62 1.85 -11.23
C ASP A 81 -12.44 1.66 -10.27
N LEU A 82 -11.85 0.45 -10.27
CA LEU A 82 -10.66 0.12 -9.47
C LEU A 82 -9.36 0.25 -10.25
N ASN A 83 -9.43 0.49 -11.56
CA ASN A 83 -8.26 0.56 -12.42
C ASN A 83 -7.80 2.00 -12.64
N PRO A 84 -6.61 2.40 -12.17
CA PRO A 84 -6.14 3.79 -12.28
C PRO A 84 -5.86 4.25 -13.71
N LYS A 85 -5.84 3.33 -14.68
CA LYS A 85 -5.76 3.69 -16.12
C LYS A 85 -7.08 4.23 -16.65
N TYR A 86 -8.21 3.81 -16.07
CA TYR A 86 -9.56 4.17 -16.50
C TYR A 86 -10.27 5.11 -15.51
N ASN A 87 -9.86 5.12 -14.26
CA ASN A 87 -10.41 5.97 -13.21
C ASN A 87 -9.34 6.93 -12.68
N SER A 88 -9.34 8.16 -13.17
CA SER A 88 -8.39 9.20 -12.75
C SER A 88 -8.55 9.59 -11.27
N ASN A 89 -9.75 9.43 -10.69
CA ASN A 89 -10.02 9.81 -9.30
C ASN A 89 -9.24 8.99 -8.27
N ILE A 90 -8.74 7.81 -8.64
CA ILE A 90 -7.92 6.95 -7.78
C ILE A 90 -6.45 6.92 -8.20
N ASN A 91 -6.06 7.76 -9.14
CA ASN A 91 -4.69 7.84 -9.63
C ASN A 91 -4.00 9.11 -9.07
N PRO A 92 -2.93 8.96 -8.24
CA PRO A 92 -2.21 10.10 -7.65
C PRO A 92 -1.64 11.07 -8.67
N LYS A 93 -1.37 10.61 -9.89
CA LYS A 93 -0.85 11.43 -10.99
C LYS A 93 -1.87 12.48 -11.47
N TYR A 94 -3.16 12.20 -11.35
CA TYR A 94 -4.23 13.06 -11.87
C TYR A 94 -5.10 13.67 -10.77
N THR A 95 -5.09 13.10 -9.58
CA THR A 95 -5.93 13.55 -8.45
C THR A 95 -5.07 14.11 -7.33
N SER A 96 -5.13 15.42 -7.15
CA SER A 96 -4.30 16.14 -6.18
C SER A 96 -4.48 15.67 -4.73
N GLY A 97 -5.71 15.29 -4.33
CA GLY A 97 -6.00 14.74 -3.01
C GLY A 97 -5.37 13.38 -2.73
N LEU A 98 -4.96 12.64 -3.79
CA LEU A 98 -4.23 11.39 -3.69
C LEU A 98 -2.73 11.57 -3.96
N ASN A 99 -2.30 12.78 -4.23
CA ASN A 99 -0.88 13.06 -4.40
C ASN A 99 -0.25 13.33 -3.02
N PRO A 100 0.71 12.51 -2.57
CA PRO A 100 1.33 12.65 -1.25
C PRO A 100 2.12 13.96 -1.04
N PHE A 101 2.40 14.66 -2.13
CA PHE A 101 3.06 15.99 -2.07
C PHE A 101 2.05 17.14 -1.95
N ASN A 102 0.75 16.84 -1.90
CA ASN A 102 -0.32 17.81 -1.69
C ASN A 102 -0.83 17.71 -0.25
N GLY A 103 -1.05 18.85 0.42
CA GLY A 103 -1.57 18.92 1.79
C GLY A 103 -2.98 18.33 1.99
N SER A 104 -3.69 17.96 0.92
CA SER A 104 -4.99 17.26 0.95
C SER A 104 -4.88 15.73 0.82
N TRP A 105 -3.69 15.15 1.01
CA TRP A 105 -3.46 13.70 0.95
C TRP A 105 -4.38 12.92 1.90
N THR A 106 -5.11 11.96 1.37
CA THR A 106 -6.04 11.09 2.12
C THR A 106 -5.67 9.62 2.07
N GLY A 107 -4.58 9.27 1.40
CA GLY A 107 -4.05 7.91 1.32
C GLY A 107 -3.17 7.56 2.51
N LYS A 108 -2.40 6.52 2.33
CA LYS A 108 -1.43 6.02 3.32
C LYS A 108 -0.06 5.90 2.68
N TYR A 109 0.96 6.01 3.51
CA TYR A 109 2.35 5.81 3.10
C TYR A 109 2.84 4.44 3.53
N LEU A 110 3.61 3.77 2.67
CA LEU A 110 4.41 2.61 3.01
C LEU A 110 5.82 3.09 3.36
N PHE A 111 6.30 2.74 4.53
CA PHE A 111 7.64 3.07 5.02
C PHE A 111 8.46 1.80 5.24
N ASN A 112 9.78 1.91 5.14
CA ASN A 112 10.70 0.89 5.64
C ASN A 112 11.00 1.11 7.13
N GLU A 113 11.77 0.20 7.74
CA GLU A 113 12.15 0.25 9.17
C GLU A 113 12.88 1.52 9.59
N ASN A 114 13.54 2.20 8.66
CA ASN A 114 14.26 3.44 8.92
C ASN A 114 13.36 4.68 8.79
N GLY A 115 12.08 4.48 8.47
CA GLY A 115 11.12 5.56 8.27
C GLY A 115 11.20 6.23 6.89
N ASN A 116 11.95 5.65 5.96
CA ASN A 116 12.00 6.15 4.58
C ASN A 116 10.77 5.68 3.80
N LEU A 117 10.24 6.57 2.97
CA LEU A 117 9.15 6.25 2.05
C LEU A 117 9.56 5.11 1.11
N ALA A 118 8.73 4.07 1.03
CA ALA A 118 8.91 2.90 0.17
C ALA A 118 7.75 2.73 -0.84
N GLY A 119 6.66 3.46 -0.66
CA GLY A 119 5.51 3.46 -1.56
C GLY A 119 4.33 4.23 -1.00
N ILE A 120 3.27 4.31 -1.78
CA ILE A 120 2.02 4.99 -1.40
C ILE A 120 0.82 4.09 -1.67
N LEU A 121 -0.19 4.16 -0.80
CA LEU A 121 -1.43 3.41 -0.92
C LEU A 121 -2.60 4.35 -1.17
N ALA A 122 -3.16 4.32 -2.38
CA ALA A 122 -4.36 5.06 -2.73
C ALA A 122 -5.60 4.20 -2.51
N LYS A 123 -6.58 4.70 -1.77
CA LYS A 123 -7.84 4.00 -1.53
C LYS A 123 -8.70 4.03 -2.81
N ALA A 124 -8.89 2.87 -3.44
CA ALA A 124 -9.81 2.74 -4.58
C ALA A 124 -11.26 2.59 -4.10
N ASN A 125 -11.50 1.74 -3.08
CA ASN A 125 -12.79 1.60 -2.43
C ASN A 125 -12.61 1.06 -0.99
N TYR A 126 -13.67 0.59 -0.34
CA TYR A 126 -13.59 0.02 1.01
C TYR A 126 -12.70 -1.22 1.08
N ASN A 127 -12.68 -2.06 0.04
CA ASN A 127 -12.00 -3.34 0.02
C ASN A 127 -10.61 -3.31 -0.64
N VAL A 128 -10.29 -2.25 -1.41
CA VAL A 128 -9.09 -2.22 -2.25
C VAL A 128 -8.30 -0.94 -2.04
N TYR A 129 -7.00 -1.11 -1.78
CA TYR A 129 -5.99 -0.06 -1.88
C TYR A 129 -5.05 -0.39 -3.03
N LEU A 130 -4.76 0.58 -3.88
CA LEU A 130 -3.75 0.48 -4.93
C LEU A 130 -2.39 0.81 -4.34
N LEU A 131 -1.38 0.02 -4.68
CA LEU A 131 0.00 0.25 -4.26
C LEU A 131 0.78 0.85 -5.43
N TYR A 132 1.36 2.00 -5.17
CA TYR A 132 2.30 2.68 -6.08
C TYR A 132 3.69 2.70 -5.46
N ASP A 133 4.71 2.68 -6.29
CA ASP A 133 6.08 2.93 -5.85
C ASP A 133 6.33 4.43 -5.61
N THR A 134 7.57 4.78 -5.28
CA THR A 134 7.99 6.17 -5.02
C THR A 134 8.02 7.05 -6.27
N ASP A 135 8.04 6.45 -7.47
CA ASP A 135 7.99 7.15 -8.75
C ASP A 135 6.55 7.36 -9.24
N GLY A 136 5.57 6.83 -8.47
CA GLY A 136 4.13 6.94 -8.78
C GLY A 136 3.65 5.92 -9.81
N GLU A 137 4.42 4.86 -10.05
CA GLU A 137 3.99 3.75 -10.89
C GLU A 137 3.15 2.76 -10.08
N TRP A 138 2.04 2.29 -10.66
CA TRP A 138 1.17 1.30 -10.04
C TRP A 138 1.80 -0.08 -10.11
N ILE A 139 2.15 -0.65 -8.95
CA ILE A 139 2.92 -1.90 -8.85
C ILE A 139 2.13 -3.09 -8.27
N GLY A 140 0.95 -2.85 -7.70
CA GLY A 140 0.13 -3.91 -7.10
C GLY A 140 -1.10 -3.34 -6.39
N TYR A 141 -1.78 -4.19 -5.65
CA TYR A 141 -2.94 -3.76 -4.87
C TYR A 141 -3.19 -4.65 -3.66
N PHE A 142 -3.76 -4.07 -2.63
CA PHE A 142 -4.17 -4.74 -1.41
C PHE A 142 -5.67 -4.98 -1.41
N VAL A 143 -6.07 -6.19 -1.05
CA VAL A 143 -7.49 -6.58 -0.88
C VAL A 143 -7.76 -6.86 0.58
N ARG A 144 -8.82 -6.26 1.11
CA ARG A 144 -9.26 -6.42 2.50
C ARG A 144 -9.66 -7.87 2.80
N ALA A 145 -9.16 -8.37 3.92
CA ALA A 145 -9.50 -9.65 4.50
C ALA A 145 -9.78 -9.43 6.00
N LYS A 146 -11.02 -9.10 6.34
CA LYS A 146 -11.43 -8.63 7.69
C LYS A 146 -10.64 -7.37 8.10
N THR A 147 -9.77 -7.47 9.10
CA THR A 147 -8.89 -6.40 9.58
C THR A 147 -7.56 -6.32 8.85
N ASN A 148 -7.24 -7.34 8.05
CA ASN A 148 -6.03 -7.46 7.26
C ASN A 148 -6.24 -7.01 5.82
N PHE A 149 -5.12 -6.97 5.06
CA PHE A 149 -5.15 -6.80 3.61
C PHE A 149 -4.10 -7.70 2.98
N ASN A 150 -4.49 -8.49 1.98
CA ASN A 150 -3.57 -9.32 1.21
C ASN A 150 -3.05 -8.56 -0.01
N LEU A 151 -1.74 -8.66 -0.28
CA LEU A 151 -1.10 -8.02 -1.43
C LEU A 151 -1.15 -8.92 -2.65
N PHE A 152 -1.60 -8.34 -3.76
CA PHE A 152 -1.65 -8.99 -5.07
C PHE A 152 -0.80 -8.23 -6.08
N SER A 153 -0.22 -8.98 -7.02
CA SER A 153 0.42 -8.42 -8.21
C SER A 153 -0.62 -7.83 -9.16
N LEU A 154 -0.16 -7.11 -10.18
CA LEU A 154 -1.05 -6.56 -11.23
C LEU A 154 -1.79 -7.64 -12.02
N ASP A 155 -1.26 -8.86 -12.06
CA ASP A 155 -1.89 -10.01 -12.70
C ASP A 155 -2.94 -10.71 -11.83
N GLY A 156 -3.09 -10.27 -10.58
CA GLY A 156 -4.06 -10.83 -9.63
C GLY A 156 -3.56 -12.05 -8.88
N GLU A 157 -2.26 -12.32 -8.90
CA GLU A 157 -1.67 -13.40 -8.10
C GLU A 157 -1.30 -12.88 -6.70
N TRP A 158 -1.65 -13.65 -5.68
CA TRP A 158 -1.26 -13.33 -4.30
C TRP A 158 0.24 -13.44 -4.14
N THR A 159 0.86 -12.38 -3.64
CA THR A 159 2.32 -12.31 -3.47
C THR A 159 2.84 -13.08 -2.24
N GLY A 160 1.95 -13.60 -1.40
CA GLY A 160 2.29 -14.16 -0.09
C GLY A 160 2.46 -13.10 0.99
N GLN A 161 2.35 -11.80 0.65
CA GLN A 161 2.47 -10.73 1.62
C GLN A 161 1.09 -10.23 2.06
N TYR A 162 1.02 -9.71 3.29
CA TYR A 162 -0.22 -9.18 3.85
C TYR A 162 0.05 -8.15 4.94
N LEU A 163 -0.88 -7.20 5.06
CA LEU A 163 -0.89 -6.18 6.12
C LEU A 163 -1.75 -6.65 7.29
N CYS A 164 -1.22 -6.54 8.52
CA CYS A 164 -2.00 -6.64 9.74
C CYS A 164 -2.04 -5.29 10.45
N SER A 165 -3.21 -4.94 11.00
CA SER A 165 -3.38 -3.74 11.80
C SER A 165 -2.38 -3.69 12.95
N ASP A 166 -1.81 -2.50 13.20
CA ASP A 166 -0.95 -2.21 14.34
C ASP A 166 -1.74 -1.70 15.57
N SER A 167 -3.07 -1.69 15.48
CA SER A 167 -4.01 -1.17 16.49
C SER A 167 -4.01 0.35 16.68
N GLU A 168 -3.19 1.10 15.93
CA GLU A 168 -3.06 2.57 16.00
C GLU A 168 -3.20 3.23 14.61
N ASN A 169 -4.20 2.81 13.82
CA ASN A 169 -4.49 3.33 12.48
C ASN A 169 -3.42 3.04 11.42
N GLY A 170 -2.48 2.16 11.69
CA GLY A 170 -1.47 1.69 10.77
C GLY A 170 -1.52 0.18 10.56
N TYR A 171 -0.56 -0.30 9.80
CA TYR A 171 -0.41 -1.72 9.48
C TYR A 171 1.06 -2.09 9.38
N ASN A 172 1.40 -3.31 9.78
CA ASN A 172 2.70 -3.91 9.53
C ASN A 172 2.59 -4.90 8.36
N LEU A 173 3.59 -4.93 7.48
CA LEU A 173 3.64 -5.83 6.32
C LEU A 173 4.40 -7.12 6.66
N PHE A 174 3.78 -8.26 6.42
CA PHE A 174 4.29 -9.59 6.70
C PHE A 174 4.43 -10.41 5.44
N ASN A 175 5.34 -11.38 5.46
CA ASN A 175 5.42 -12.43 4.44
C ASN A 175 4.50 -13.61 4.78
N GLU A 176 4.39 -14.59 3.88
CA GLU A 176 3.53 -15.79 4.04
C GLU A 176 3.90 -16.62 5.29
N SER A 177 5.15 -16.57 5.73
CA SER A 177 5.60 -17.25 6.96
C SER A 177 5.22 -16.52 8.25
N GLY A 178 4.61 -15.34 8.15
CA GLY A 178 4.26 -14.51 9.30
C GLY A 178 5.42 -13.73 9.87
N GLU A 179 6.50 -13.55 9.09
CA GLU A 179 7.62 -12.73 9.46
C GLU A 179 7.42 -11.30 8.97
N TRP A 180 7.74 -10.33 9.81
CA TRP A 180 7.66 -8.92 9.44
C TRP A 180 8.70 -8.58 8.37
N THR A 181 8.26 -7.93 7.30
CA THR A 181 9.13 -7.53 6.18
C THR A 181 9.95 -6.26 6.47
N THR A 182 9.86 -5.72 7.68
CA THR A 182 10.39 -4.41 8.11
C THR A 182 9.66 -3.20 7.52
N ASN A 183 8.68 -3.43 6.65
CA ASN A 183 7.83 -2.38 6.11
C ASN A 183 6.54 -2.21 6.92
N TYR A 184 6.02 -0.99 6.97
CA TYR A 184 4.78 -0.65 7.66
C TYR A 184 4.05 0.49 6.96
N VAL A 185 2.76 0.62 7.23
CA VAL A 185 1.85 1.60 6.60
C VAL A 185 1.27 2.52 7.66
N LYS A 186 1.36 3.82 7.40
CA LYS A 186 0.75 4.90 8.20
C LYS A 186 0.00 5.90 7.34
#